data_8e96cf671dc854c20c5293997ba42c03
#
_entry.id   8e96cf671dc854c20c5293997ba42c03
#
_cell.length_a   1.000
_cell.length_b   1.000
_cell.length_c   1.000
_cell.angle_alpha   90.00
_cell.angle_beta   90.00
_cell.angle_gamma   90.00
#
_symmetry.space_group_name_H-M   'P 1'
#
loop_
_entity.id
_entity.type
_entity.pdbx_description
1 polymer ?
#
loop_
_entity_poly.entity_id
_entity_poly.type
_entity_poly.pdbx_seq_one_letter_code
_entity_poly.pdbx_strand_id
1 'polypeptide(L)'
;KMEIDNDVQRLKLLKASYDNQRYGLQDNFMIKYPKLIKTATEKLANVREDVKARDKELIDNPEFSITIGKATYTERVDGGTMMLEAISKCKTGETTAIGKFHGFELLVEKNFLGINYMVLRGKTEYKAELSTSPVGSMVKLENLFNGLHENIDFLEKKIEQYQNDLEASKAEYDKPFAYSKELEEKLSRQCELNAQLDLENAKA
;
A
#
# COMPACT_ATOMS: atom_id res chain seq x y z
N LYS A 1 -46.94 14.12 20.15
CA LYS A 1 -45.67 13.91 20.89
C LYS A 1 -44.91 12.72 20.34
N MET A 2 -45.48 11.51 20.27
CA MET A 2 -44.79 10.27 19.86
C MET A 2 -44.10 10.37 18.49
N GLU A 3 -44.73 11.07 17.52
CA GLU A 3 -44.13 11.31 16.20
C GLU A 3 -42.86 12.17 16.29
N ILE A 4 -42.88 13.28 17.06
CA ILE A 4 -41.72 14.13 17.27
C ILE A 4 -40.62 13.39 18.00
N ASP A 5 -40.96 12.56 18.99
CA ASP A 5 -39.95 11.74 19.72
C ASP A 5 -39.27 10.74 18.78
N ASN A 6 -40.01 10.11 17.86
CA ASN A 6 -39.48 9.20 16.86
C ASN A 6 -38.55 9.93 15.85
N ASP A 7 -38.97 11.12 15.37
CA ASP A 7 -38.17 11.95 14.48
C ASP A 7 -36.87 12.36 15.12
N VAL A 8 -36.91 12.84 16.36
CA VAL A 8 -35.71 13.21 17.12
C VAL A 8 -34.77 12.01 17.31
N GLN A 9 -35.31 10.85 17.63
CA GLN A 9 -34.49 9.64 17.75
C GLN A 9 -33.82 9.26 16.43
N ARG A 10 -34.56 9.26 15.32
CA ARG A 10 -34.01 8.99 13.99
C ARG A 10 -32.88 9.96 13.63
N LEU A 11 -33.09 11.27 13.83
CA LEU A 11 -32.12 12.30 13.52
C LEU A 11 -30.88 12.22 14.42
N LYS A 12 -31.02 11.86 15.70
CA LYS A 12 -29.88 11.59 16.60
C LYS A 12 -29.05 10.39 16.14
N LEU A 13 -29.69 9.32 15.67
CA LEU A 13 -28.95 8.17 15.12
C LEU A 13 -28.20 8.55 13.84
N LEU A 14 -28.80 9.33 12.94
CA LEU A 14 -28.14 9.85 11.75
C LEU A 14 -26.93 10.74 12.12
N LYS A 15 -27.10 11.60 13.16
CA LYS A 15 -25.99 12.43 13.64
C LYS A 15 -24.86 11.59 14.23
N ALA A 16 -25.17 10.59 15.03
CA ALA A 16 -24.15 9.68 15.58
C ALA A 16 -23.37 8.94 14.47
N SER A 17 -24.07 8.49 13.41
CA SER A 17 -23.45 7.89 12.23
C SER A 17 -22.53 8.88 11.51
N TYR A 18 -22.98 10.11 11.30
CA TYR A 18 -22.17 11.19 10.72
C TYR A 18 -20.93 11.49 11.56
N ASP A 19 -21.08 11.62 12.88
CA ASP A 19 -19.95 11.89 13.79
C ASP A 19 -18.92 10.73 13.73
N ASN A 20 -19.37 9.48 13.73
CA ASN A 20 -18.50 8.32 13.58
C ASN A 20 -17.75 8.32 12.22
N GLN A 21 -18.43 8.67 11.15
CA GLN A 21 -17.83 8.79 9.82
C GLN A 21 -16.74 9.88 9.80
N ARG A 22 -16.99 11.01 10.46
CA ARG A 22 -16.01 12.09 10.59
C ARG A 22 -14.73 11.65 11.30
N TYR A 23 -14.82 10.84 12.35
CA TYR A 23 -13.62 10.29 13.01
C TYR A 23 -12.78 9.46 12.05
N GLY A 24 -13.41 8.60 11.24
CA GLY A 24 -12.71 7.82 10.21
C GLY A 24 -12.04 8.70 9.14
N LEU A 25 -12.72 9.76 8.69
CA LEU A 25 -12.19 10.72 7.74
C LEU A 25 -11.00 11.49 8.35
N GLN A 26 -11.10 11.92 9.60
CA GLN A 26 -10.03 12.59 10.32
C GLN A 26 -8.78 11.70 10.42
N ASP A 27 -8.94 10.44 10.80
CA ASP A 27 -7.83 9.47 10.86
C ASP A 27 -7.18 9.28 9.48
N ASN A 28 -8.00 9.23 8.42
CA ASN A 28 -7.51 9.11 7.05
C ASN A 28 -6.57 10.26 6.67
N PHE A 29 -6.99 11.52 6.81
CA PHE A 29 -6.18 12.65 6.36
C PHE A 29 -5.10 13.09 7.37
N MET A 30 -5.24 12.80 8.67
CA MET A 30 -4.22 13.16 9.65
C MET A 30 -3.13 12.11 9.82
N ILE A 31 -3.46 10.84 9.68
CA ILE A 31 -2.54 9.73 10.00
C ILE A 31 -2.27 8.84 8.80
N LYS A 32 -3.31 8.25 8.22
CA LYS A 32 -3.19 7.18 7.21
C LYS A 32 -2.51 7.66 5.93
N TYR A 33 -3.10 8.65 5.26
CA TYR A 33 -2.55 9.12 3.98
C TYR A 33 -1.21 9.82 4.10
N PRO A 34 -0.95 10.70 5.11
CA PRO A 34 0.40 11.25 5.31
C PRO A 34 1.47 10.19 5.49
N LYS A 35 1.18 9.12 6.25
CA LYS A 35 2.10 7.99 6.43
C LYS A 35 2.34 7.23 5.12
N LEU A 36 1.27 6.95 4.35
CA LEU A 36 1.38 6.27 3.06
C LEU A 36 2.18 7.10 2.04
N ILE A 37 1.94 8.40 1.96
CA ILE A 37 2.67 9.33 1.09
C ILE A 37 4.16 9.34 1.47
N LYS A 38 4.47 9.50 2.75
CA LYS A 38 5.86 9.48 3.24
C LYS A 38 6.57 8.19 2.86
N THR A 39 5.98 7.04 3.16
CA THR A 39 6.56 5.72 2.86
C THR A 39 6.77 5.52 1.36
N ALA A 40 5.79 5.91 0.54
CA ALA A 40 5.89 5.80 -0.91
C ALA A 40 6.96 6.74 -1.48
N THR A 41 7.10 7.97 -0.94
CA THR A 41 8.12 8.94 -1.34
C THR A 41 9.53 8.46 -0.99
N GLU A 42 9.73 7.91 0.20
CA GLU A 42 11.01 7.29 0.60
C GLU A 42 11.38 6.11 -0.31
N LYS A 43 10.40 5.25 -0.60
CA LYS A 43 10.59 4.15 -1.54
C LYS A 43 10.93 4.63 -2.95
N LEU A 44 10.26 5.67 -3.44
CA LEU A 44 10.53 6.28 -4.75
C LEU A 44 11.97 6.81 -4.84
N ALA A 45 12.46 7.47 -3.77
CA ALA A 45 13.84 7.94 -3.72
C ALA A 45 14.83 6.77 -3.84
N ASN A 46 14.61 5.67 -3.10
CA ASN A 46 15.43 4.47 -3.16
C ASN A 46 15.41 3.81 -4.56
N VAL A 47 14.23 3.70 -5.18
CA VAL A 47 14.11 3.16 -6.55
C VAL A 47 14.86 4.00 -7.56
N ARG A 48 14.82 5.34 -7.44
CA ARG A 48 15.59 6.24 -8.32
C ARG A 48 17.10 6.06 -8.18
N GLU A 49 17.60 5.80 -6.97
CA GLU A 49 19.00 5.46 -6.75
C GLU A 49 19.35 4.10 -7.38
N ASP A 50 18.50 3.10 -7.22
CA ASP A 50 18.71 1.78 -7.83
C ASP A 50 18.71 1.85 -9.36
N VAL A 51 17.82 2.64 -9.96
CA VAL A 51 17.81 2.86 -11.43
C VAL A 51 19.11 3.52 -11.90
N LYS A 52 19.62 4.50 -11.18
CA LYS A 52 20.94 5.13 -11.50
C LYS A 52 22.08 4.12 -11.38
N ALA A 53 22.07 3.28 -10.35
CA ALA A 53 23.08 2.22 -10.17
C ALA A 53 23.01 1.19 -11.31
N ARG A 54 21.80 0.77 -11.69
CA ARG A 54 21.58 -0.13 -12.84
C ARG A 54 22.11 0.48 -14.14
N ASP A 55 21.76 1.73 -14.42
CA ASP A 55 22.16 2.40 -15.68
C ASP A 55 23.68 2.50 -15.77
N LYS A 56 24.34 2.80 -14.65
CA LYS A 56 25.80 2.79 -14.57
C LYS A 56 26.39 1.40 -14.84
N GLU A 57 25.85 0.37 -14.21
CA GLU A 57 26.30 -1.02 -14.41
C GLU A 57 26.12 -1.48 -15.87
N LEU A 58 25.03 -1.12 -16.53
CA LEU A 58 24.82 -1.45 -17.94
C LEU A 58 25.83 -0.76 -18.87
N ILE A 59 26.34 0.43 -18.50
CA ILE A 59 27.40 1.13 -19.25
C ILE A 59 28.75 0.48 -18.98
N ASP A 60 29.08 0.22 -17.71
CA ASP A 60 30.39 -0.28 -17.30
C ASP A 60 30.56 -1.78 -17.64
N ASN A 61 29.49 -2.57 -17.53
CA ASN A 61 29.47 -4.03 -17.72
C ASN A 61 28.26 -4.46 -18.57
N PRO A 62 28.24 -4.19 -19.89
CA PRO A 62 27.04 -4.43 -20.73
C PRO A 62 26.76 -5.90 -20.99
N GLU A 63 27.75 -6.79 -20.80
CA GLU A 63 27.59 -8.20 -21.08
C GLU A 63 26.95 -8.95 -19.90
N PHE A 64 26.21 -10.01 -20.22
CA PHE A 64 25.61 -10.86 -19.19
C PHE A 64 26.68 -11.48 -18.32
N SER A 65 26.57 -11.27 -17.01
CA SER A 65 27.34 -11.98 -16.01
C SER A 65 26.54 -12.09 -14.71
N ILE A 66 26.62 -13.24 -14.07
CA ILE A 66 25.98 -13.50 -12.78
C ILE A 66 26.98 -14.22 -11.88
N THR A 67 27.10 -13.74 -10.64
CA THR A 67 27.92 -14.40 -9.63
C THR A 67 27.01 -15.17 -8.66
N ILE A 68 27.26 -16.48 -8.51
CA ILE A 68 26.56 -17.34 -7.54
C ILE A 68 27.61 -18.02 -6.68
N GLY A 69 27.51 -17.80 -5.37
CA GLY A 69 28.56 -18.21 -4.44
C GLY A 69 29.90 -17.51 -4.73
N LYS A 70 30.88 -18.27 -5.16
CA LYS A 70 32.23 -17.75 -5.51
C LYS A 70 32.51 -17.79 -7.01
N ALA A 71 31.62 -18.30 -7.82
CA ALA A 71 31.78 -18.46 -9.25
C ALA A 71 30.97 -17.44 -10.05
N THR A 72 31.54 -16.93 -11.14
CA THR A 72 30.87 -16.04 -12.09
C THR A 72 30.60 -16.81 -13.37
N TYR A 73 29.37 -16.68 -13.87
CA TYR A 73 28.86 -17.35 -15.06
C TYR A 73 28.51 -16.28 -16.11
N THR A 74 28.98 -16.49 -17.34
CA THR A 74 28.69 -15.63 -18.49
C THR A 74 27.65 -16.22 -19.43
N GLU A 75 27.34 -17.49 -19.24
CA GLU A 75 26.30 -18.18 -20.00
C GLU A 75 24.99 -18.27 -19.18
N ARG A 76 23.87 -17.92 -19.81
CA ARG A 76 22.53 -17.92 -19.16
C ARG A 76 22.12 -19.32 -18.69
N VAL A 77 22.51 -20.36 -19.43
CA VAL A 77 22.18 -21.74 -19.06
C VAL A 77 22.85 -22.12 -17.75
N ASP A 78 24.14 -21.81 -17.63
CA ASP A 78 24.95 -22.17 -16.46
C ASP A 78 24.51 -21.37 -15.23
N GLY A 79 24.36 -20.03 -15.37
CA GLY A 79 23.85 -19.17 -14.30
C GLY A 79 22.47 -19.59 -13.81
N GLY A 80 21.55 -19.89 -14.76
CA GLY A 80 20.21 -20.36 -14.44
C GLY A 80 20.19 -21.73 -13.76
N THR A 81 21.04 -22.66 -14.19
CA THR A 81 21.17 -23.98 -13.56
C THR A 81 21.63 -23.83 -12.11
N MET A 82 22.63 -23.02 -11.85
CA MET A 82 23.13 -22.77 -10.50
C MET A 82 22.13 -22.05 -9.61
N MET A 83 21.33 -21.14 -10.17
CA MET A 83 20.24 -20.51 -9.43
C MET A 83 19.14 -21.53 -9.04
N LEU A 84 18.73 -22.40 -9.96
CA LEU A 84 17.75 -23.45 -9.66
C LEU A 84 18.29 -24.47 -8.65
N GLU A 85 19.56 -24.77 -8.71
CA GLU A 85 20.23 -25.61 -7.70
C GLU A 85 20.24 -24.93 -6.31
N ALA A 86 20.53 -23.63 -6.26
CA ALA A 86 20.51 -22.86 -5.01
C ALA A 86 19.12 -22.87 -4.36
N ILE A 87 18.05 -22.62 -5.15
CA ILE A 87 16.67 -22.64 -4.59
C ILE A 87 16.24 -24.05 -4.15
N SER A 88 16.75 -25.11 -4.77
CA SER A 88 16.45 -26.49 -4.35
C SER A 88 16.96 -26.79 -2.93
N LYS A 89 18.01 -26.10 -2.51
CA LYS A 89 18.63 -26.21 -1.17
C LYS A 89 17.98 -25.30 -0.13
N CYS A 90 17.18 -24.31 -0.56
CA CYS A 90 16.48 -23.42 0.36
C CYS A 90 15.32 -24.13 1.06
N LYS A 91 15.17 -23.84 2.34
CA LYS A 91 13.99 -24.28 3.10
C LYS A 91 12.80 -23.39 2.79
N THR A 92 11.62 -23.98 2.89
CA THR A 92 10.35 -23.26 2.72
C THR A 92 10.23 -22.16 3.78
N GLY A 93 9.87 -20.95 3.33
CA GLY A 93 9.76 -19.75 4.17
C GLY A 93 11.08 -19.01 4.40
N GLU A 94 12.20 -19.48 3.82
CA GLU A 94 13.50 -18.81 3.93
C GLU A 94 13.84 -18.02 2.66
N THR A 95 14.51 -16.88 2.87
CA THR A 95 15.16 -16.09 1.80
C THR A 95 16.65 -16.22 1.98
N THR A 96 17.36 -16.66 0.94
CA THR A 96 18.80 -16.97 1.00
C THR A 96 19.54 -16.12 -0.04
N ALA A 97 20.54 -15.38 0.41
CA ALA A 97 21.47 -14.68 -0.50
C ALA A 97 22.35 -15.71 -1.20
N ILE A 98 22.37 -15.65 -2.52
CA ILE A 98 23.12 -16.63 -3.34
C ILE A 98 24.24 -15.99 -4.15
N GLY A 99 24.25 -14.68 -4.34
CA GLY A 99 25.28 -14.02 -5.12
C GLY A 99 24.98 -12.58 -5.49
N LYS A 100 25.37 -12.20 -6.71
CA LYS A 100 25.17 -10.85 -7.25
C LYS A 100 24.84 -10.88 -8.74
N PHE A 101 24.03 -9.91 -9.16
CA PHE A 101 23.73 -9.64 -10.56
C PHE A 101 23.87 -8.14 -10.83
N HIS A 102 24.82 -7.74 -11.69
CA HIS A 102 25.13 -6.34 -12.00
C HIS A 102 25.16 -5.43 -10.74
N GLY A 103 25.98 -5.80 -9.76
CA GLY A 103 26.15 -5.02 -8.52
C GLY A 103 25.04 -5.18 -7.47
N PHE A 104 23.87 -5.68 -7.85
CA PHE A 104 22.76 -5.96 -6.93
C PHE A 104 22.95 -7.31 -6.24
N GLU A 105 22.57 -7.38 -4.97
CA GLU A 105 22.53 -8.66 -4.25
C GLU A 105 21.44 -9.54 -4.82
N LEU A 106 21.76 -10.79 -5.12
CA LEU A 106 20.81 -11.78 -5.64
C LEU A 106 20.44 -12.77 -4.54
N LEU A 107 19.14 -12.85 -4.25
CA LEU A 107 18.59 -13.79 -3.30
C LEU A 107 17.56 -14.69 -3.98
N VAL A 108 17.32 -15.84 -3.39
CA VAL A 108 16.23 -16.75 -3.72
C VAL A 108 15.35 -16.98 -2.51
N GLU A 109 14.05 -17.07 -2.75
CA GLU A 109 13.04 -17.27 -1.71
C GLU A 109 12.10 -18.39 -2.14
N LYS A 110 11.81 -19.29 -1.20
CA LYS A 110 10.80 -20.32 -1.35
C LYS A 110 9.66 -20.05 -0.37
N ASN A 111 8.49 -19.67 -0.90
CA ASN A 111 7.36 -19.36 -0.05
C ASN A 111 6.67 -20.64 0.48
N PHE A 112 5.74 -20.46 1.42
CA PHE A 112 4.99 -21.57 2.03
C PHE A 112 4.03 -22.30 1.06
N LEU A 113 3.72 -21.68 -0.09
CA LEU A 113 2.90 -22.28 -1.14
C LEU A 113 3.74 -23.08 -2.16
N GLY A 114 5.07 -23.16 -1.94
CA GLY A 114 5.98 -23.85 -2.85
C GLY A 114 6.37 -23.04 -4.10
N ILE A 115 6.00 -21.77 -4.16
CA ILE A 115 6.39 -20.88 -5.26
C ILE A 115 7.80 -20.35 -4.97
N ASN A 116 8.66 -20.41 -5.97
CA ASN A 116 10.04 -19.97 -5.89
C ASN A 116 10.20 -18.58 -6.50
N TYR A 117 10.93 -17.71 -5.83
CA TYR A 117 11.17 -16.35 -6.27
C TYR A 117 12.66 -16.05 -6.33
N MET A 118 13.04 -15.22 -7.28
CA MET A 118 14.29 -14.47 -7.26
C MET A 118 14.04 -13.07 -6.72
N VAL A 119 15.00 -12.55 -5.97
CA VAL A 119 14.94 -11.20 -5.40
C VAL A 119 16.25 -10.48 -5.73
N LEU A 120 16.15 -9.32 -6.39
CA LEU A 120 17.26 -8.39 -6.53
C LEU A 120 17.15 -7.34 -5.43
N ARG A 121 18.19 -7.17 -4.65
CA ARG A 121 18.27 -6.18 -3.57
C ARG A 121 19.30 -5.12 -3.89
N GLY A 122 18.82 -3.89 -4.08
CA GLY A 122 19.60 -2.66 -4.08
C GLY A 122 19.31 -1.87 -2.81
N LYS A 123 18.88 -0.62 -2.94
CA LYS A 123 18.27 0.16 -1.84
C LYS A 123 16.86 -0.35 -1.51
N THR A 124 16.21 -0.98 -2.49
CA THR A 124 14.93 -1.66 -2.33
C THR A 124 15.00 -3.08 -2.88
N GLU A 125 13.95 -3.86 -2.66
CA GLU A 125 13.87 -5.24 -3.16
C GLU A 125 12.91 -5.33 -4.33
N TYR A 126 13.33 -6.07 -5.36
CA TYR A 126 12.57 -6.37 -6.57
C TYR A 126 12.43 -7.88 -6.70
N LYS A 127 11.21 -8.35 -6.89
CA LYS A 127 10.89 -9.77 -6.82
C LYS A 127 10.21 -10.25 -8.09
N ALA A 128 10.63 -11.39 -8.60
CA ALA A 128 9.98 -12.09 -9.70
C ALA A 128 9.95 -13.59 -9.43
N GLU A 129 8.91 -14.25 -9.95
CA GLU A 129 8.77 -15.70 -9.85
C GLU A 129 9.80 -16.39 -10.76
N LEU A 130 10.53 -17.36 -10.19
CA LEU A 130 11.47 -18.20 -10.94
C LEU A 130 10.73 -19.04 -11.99
N SER A 131 11.37 -19.20 -13.15
CA SER A 131 10.94 -20.17 -14.15
C SER A 131 11.39 -21.59 -13.77
N THR A 132 10.75 -22.59 -14.34
CA THR A 132 11.20 -23.98 -14.21
C THR A 132 12.42 -24.29 -15.10
N SER A 133 12.73 -23.43 -16.07
CA SER A 133 13.91 -23.59 -16.93
C SER A 133 15.03 -22.61 -16.55
N PRO A 134 16.30 -23.03 -16.68
CA PRO A 134 17.45 -22.19 -16.44
C PRO A 134 17.45 -20.88 -17.24
N VAL A 135 17.30 -20.98 -18.56
CA VAL A 135 17.26 -19.82 -19.45
C VAL A 135 16.06 -18.92 -19.15
N GLY A 136 14.88 -19.50 -18.92
CA GLY A 136 13.68 -18.74 -18.57
C GLY A 136 13.84 -17.96 -17.25
N SER A 137 14.56 -18.50 -16.28
CA SER A 137 14.88 -17.80 -15.02
C SER A 137 15.82 -16.62 -15.27
N MET A 138 16.83 -16.77 -16.14
CA MET A 138 17.73 -15.67 -16.47
C MET A 138 17.02 -14.56 -17.26
N VAL A 139 16.19 -14.90 -18.22
CA VAL A 139 15.37 -13.92 -18.97
C VAL A 139 14.47 -13.12 -18.01
N LYS A 140 13.84 -13.79 -17.05
CA LYS A 140 13.02 -13.10 -16.03
C LYS A 140 13.88 -12.20 -15.13
N LEU A 141 15.10 -12.62 -14.78
CA LEU A 141 16.03 -11.81 -13.98
C LEU A 141 16.47 -10.56 -14.74
N GLU A 142 16.83 -10.70 -16.02
CA GLU A 142 17.19 -9.55 -16.88
C GLU A 142 15.99 -8.61 -17.07
N ASN A 143 14.79 -9.13 -17.29
CA ASN A 143 13.58 -8.32 -17.39
C ASN A 143 13.29 -7.57 -16.08
N LEU A 144 13.44 -8.22 -14.92
CA LEU A 144 13.30 -7.58 -13.63
C LEU A 144 14.30 -6.44 -13.46
N PHE A 145 15.56 -6.66 -13.79
CA PHE A 145 16.62 -5.67 -13.71
C PHE A 145 16.41 -4.51 -14.69
N ASN A 146 16.09 -4.80 -15.93
CA ASN A 146 15.85 -3.79 -16.96
C ASN A 146 14.59 -2.96 -16.68
N GLY A 147 13.56 -3.57 -16.10
CA GLY A 147 12.27 -2.96 -15.78
C GLY A 147 12.21 -2.13 -14.49
N LEU A 148 13.33 -1.91 -13.79
CA LEU A 148 13.32 -1.17 -12.50
C LEU A 148 12.67 0.22 -12.62
N HIS A 149 12.80 0.91 -13.74
CA HIS A 149 12.22 2.24 -13.97
C HIS A 149 10.68 2.24 -13.94
N GLU A 150 10.02 1.13 -14.27
CA GLU A 150 8.56 1.00 -14.23
C GLU A 150 8.01 1.21 -12.80
N ASN A 151 8.84 0.90 -11.80
CA ASN A 151 8.49 1.14 -10.40
C ASN A 151 8.43 2.63 -10.04
N ILE A 152 9.16 3.49 -10.76
CA ILE A 152 9.10 4.95 -10.59
C ILE A 152 7.71 5.44 -10.96
N ASP A 153 7.25 5.14 -12.18
CA ASP A 153 5.94 5.56 -12.68
C ASP A 153 4.80 5.05 -11.80
N PHE A 154 4.93 3.79 -11.36
CA PHE A 154 3.94 3.19 -10.45
C PHE A 154 3.87 3.93 -9.10
N LEU A 155 5.02 4.23 -8.49
CA LEU A 155 5.07 4.92 -7.20
C LEU A 155 4.62 6.38 -7.31
N GLU A 156 4.96 7.09 -8.39
CA GLU A 156 4.51 8.45 -8.64
C GLU A 156 2.98 8.53 -8.75
N LYS A 157 2.37 7.67 -9.56
CA LYS A 157 0.91 7.56 -9.66
C LYS A 157 0.25 7.22 -8.33
N LYS A 158 0.89 6.36 -7.54
CA LYS A 158 0.37 5.96 -6.23
C LYS A 158 0.44 7.10 -5.21
N ILE A 159 1.50 7.89 -5.24
CA ILE A 159 1.63 9.10 -4.40
C ILE A 159 0.55 10.12 -4.77
N GLU A 160 0.35 10.38 -6.07
CA GLU A 160 -0.70 11.25 -6.56
C GLU A 160 -2.09 10.78 -6.10
N GLN A 161 -2.37 9.49 -6.22
CA GLN A 161 -3.63 8.91 -5.72
C GLN A 161 -3.82 9.16 -4.22
N TYR A 162 -2.79 8.90 -3.39
CA TYR A 162 -2.89 9.14 -1.94
C TYR A 162 -3.08 10.61 -1.59
N GLN A 163 -2.48 11.53 -2.37
CA GLN A 163 -2.70 12.98 -2.20
C GLN A 163 -4.15 13.36 -2.52
N ASN A 164 -4.71 12.84 -3.61
CA ASN A 164 -6.10 13.06 -3.98
C ASN A 164 -7.07 12.49 -2.94
N ASP A 165 -6.81 11.29 -2.43
CA ASP A 165 -7.62 10.66 -1.39
C ASP A 165 -7.55 11.44 -0.06
N LEU A 166 -6.40 12.00 0.27
CA LEU A 166 -6.22 12.86 1.43
C LEU A 166 -7.09 14.13 1.31
N GLU A 167 -7.01 14.83 0.17
CA GLU A 167 -7.80 16.03 -0.06
C GLU A 167 -9.31 15.72 -0.13
N ALA A 168 -9.70 14.61 -0.74
CA ALA A 168 -11.09 14.16 -0.74
C ALA A 168 -11.61 13.88 0.68
N SER A 169 -10.77 13.25 1.53
CA SER A 169 -11.12 12.99 2.94
C SER A 169 -11.31 14.27 3.74
N LYS A 170 -10.46 15.30 3.51
CA LYS A 170 -10.62 16.64 4.12
C LYS A 170 -11.91 17.31 3.67
N ALA A 171 -12.15 17.34 2.36
CA ALA A 171 -13.34 17.96 1.79
C ALA A 171 -14.63 17.33 2.30
N GLU A 172 -14.63 16.01 2.47
CA GLU A 172 -15.81 15.29 3.03
C GLU A 172 -15.97 15.57 4.54
N TYR A 173 -14.85 15.62 5.27
CA TYR A 173 -14.85 15.97 6.71
C TYR A 173 -15.45 17.37 6.98
N ASP A 174 -15.19 18.34 6.10
CA ASP A 174 -15.64 19.73 6.27
C ASP A 174 -17.13 19.92 5.94
N LYS A 175 -17.80 18.93 5.34
CA LYS A 175 -19.24 19.01 5.07
C LYS A 175 -20.03 19.02 6.39
N PRO A 176 -20.96 19.95 6.57
CA PRO A 176 -21.83 19.97 7.75
C PRO A 176 -22.82 18.82 7.76
N PHE A 177 -23.33 18.47 8.93
CA PHE A 177 -24.43 17.52 9.04
C PHE A 177 -25.67 18.04 8.30
N ALA A 178 -26.15 17.32 7.30
CA ALA A 178 -27.21 17.76 6.41
C ALA A 178 -28.55 18.08 7.12
N TYR A 179 -28.81 17.40 8.23
CA TYR A 179 -30.05 17.52 8.99
C TYR A 179 -29.89 18.38 10.27
N SER A 180 -28.88 19.23 10.35
CA SER A 180 -28.61 20.05 11.56
C SER A 180 -29.79 20.92 11.96
N LYS A 181 -30.37 21.65 10.99
CA LYS A 181 -31.53 22.52 11.22
C LYS A 181 -32.77 21.73 11.61
N GLU A 182 -33.05 20.66 10.89
CA GLU A 182 -34.22 19.80 11.16
C GLU A 182 -34.14 19.22 12.58
N LEU A 183 -32.95 18.75 13.00
CA LEU A 183 -32.74 18.24 14.34
C LEU A 183 -32.98 19.33 15.39
N GLU A 184 -32.46 20.54 15.19
CA GLU A 184 -32.65 21.67 16.10
C GLU A 184 -34.14 22.06 16.26
N GLU A 185 -34.86 22.19 15.14
CA GLU A 185 -36.32 22.48 15.12
C GLU A 185 -37.12 21.39 15.83
N LYS A 186 -36.82 20.12 15.58
CA LYS A 186 -37.53 19.00 16.21
C LYS A 186 -37.19 18.90 17.71
N LEU A 187 -35.97 19.19 18.14
CA LEU A 187 -35.60 19.25 19.55
C LEU A 187 -36.33 20.40 20.27
N SER A 188 -36.39 21.59 19.66
CA SER A 188 -37.14 22.72 20.22
C SER A 188 -38.62 22.36 20.41
N ARG A 189 -39.22 21.77 19.39
CA ARG A 189 -40.63 21.35 19.45
C ARG A 189 -40.87 20.25 20.49
N GLN A 190 -39.95 19.32 20.64
CA GLN A 190 -39.99 18.30 21.70
C GLN A 190 -40.00 18.92 23.09
N CYS A 191 -39.12 19.90 23.32
CA CYS A 191 -39.08 20.65 24.59
C CYS A 191 -40.38 21.36 24.89
N GLU A 192 -40.96 22.08 23.92
CA GLU A 192 -42.25 22.75 24.08
C GLU A 192 -43.39 21.79 24.50
N LEU A 193 -43.48 20.65 23.76
CA LEU A 193 -44.51 19.65 24.04
C LEU A 193 -44.32 18.99 25.42
N ASN A 194 -43.07 18.78 25.86
CA ASN A 194 -42.79 18.26 27.21
C ASN A 194 -43.23 19.26 28.27
N ALA A 195 -42.90 20.55 28.11
CA ALA A 195 -43.30 21.60 29.08
C ALA A 195 -44.84 21.74 29.15
N GLN A 196 -45.55 21.62 28.02
CA GLN A 196 -47.04 21.66 28.04
C GLN A 196 -47.64 20.47 28.79
N LEU A 197 -47.10 19.26 28.61
CA LEU A 197 -47.59 18.07 29.29
C LEU A 197 -47.27 18.11 30.83
N ASP A 198 -46.12 18.66 31.21
CA ASP A 198 -45.77 18.80 32.61
C ASP A 198 -46.71 19.81 33.30
N LEU A 199 -47.07 20.90 32.61
CA LEU A 199 -48.05 21.87 33.10
C LEU A 199 -49.50 21.30 33.20
N GLU A 200 -49.91 20.45 32.31
CA GLU A 200 -51.17 19.74 32.35
C GLU A 200 -51.22 18.73 33.49
N ASN A 201 -50.15 17.95 33.68
CA ASN A 201 -50.04 16.97 34.78
C ASN A 201 -49.97 17.66 36.17
N ALA A 202 -49.44 18.88 36.26
CA ALA A 202 -49.42 19.65 37.52
C ALA A 202 -50.77 20.29 37.91
N LYS A 203 -51.71 20.33 36.97
CA LYS A 203 -53.07 20.88 37.19
C LYS A 203 -54.13 19.81 37.42
N ALA A 204 -53.82 18.55 37.25
CA ALA A 204 -54.67 17.39 37.49
C ALA A 204 -54.45 16.81 38.90
#